data_cfa980cac5acb76ad025fb811dcf8fce
#
_entry.id   cfa980cac5acb76ad025fb811dcf8fce
#
_cell.length_a   1.000
_cell.length_b   1.000
_cell.length_c   1.000
_cell.angle_alpha   90.00
_cell.angle_beta   90.00
_cell.angle_gamma   90.00
#
_symmetry.space_group_name_H-M   'P 1'
#
loop_
_entity.id
_entity.type
_entity.pdbx_description
1 polymer ?
#
loop_
_entity_poly.entity_id
_entity_poly.type
_entity_poly.pdbx_seq_one_letter_code
_entity_poly.pdbx_strand_id
1 'polypeptide(L)'
;MRLLIILLFSLNIFSQNNEFERLQFVKGKDTLNYRLLKPLDFDSSKKYPLHLFLHGVGERGNDNERQLIHGAKVFLKQENREKYKSWVLFPQCPTNDWWGNENRYPKLKGITIKLVIELMEQMISGNNVDSNRVYVSGLSMGGMGTFEILSQRPDMFAAATPICGSGDLNKVKNYAKKLPIWIFHGSLDKVVLPQESLNIAEKIIEEGGNPRLTLYENVGHDSWNDAFEEKDFLSWIHSKSK
;
A
#
# COMPACT_ATOMS: atom_id res chain seq x y z
N MET A 1 3.03 -15.14 -40.75
CA MET A 1 1.99 -14.22 -40.24
C MET A 1 1.70 -14.50 -38.77
N ARG A 2 2.74 -14.48 -37.90
CA ARG A 2 2.61 -14.77 -36.46
C ARG A 2 3.39 -13.80 -35.54
N LEU A 3 3.83 -12.62 -36.04
CA LEU A 3 4.69 -11.69 -35.27
C LEU A 3 4.01 -10.37 -34.86
N LEU A 4 2.70 -10.19 -35.17
CA LEU A 4 2.03 -8.89 -34.94
C LEU A 4 1.21 -8.79 -33.66
N ILE A 5 1.02 -9.91 -32.96
CA ILE A 5 0.11 -9.93 -31.75
C ILE A 5 0.85 -9.57 -30.45
N ILE A 6 2.18 -9.71 -30.39
CA ILE A 6 2.96 -9.47 -29.15
C ILE A 6 3.22 -7.96 -28.91
N LEU A 7 3.20 -7.14 -29.95
CA LEU A 7 3.46 -5.69 -29.80
C LEU A 7 2.28 -4.89 -29.22
N LEU A 8 1.05 -5.39 -29.35
CA LEU A 8 -0.15 -4.68 -28.86
C LEU A 8 -0.34 -4.80 -27.33
N PHE A 9 0.18 -5.86 -26.70
CA PHE A 9 0.07 -6.03 -25.25
C PHE A 9 1.03 -5.13 -24.44
N SER A 10 2.22 -4.85 -24.99
CA SER A 10 3.20 -3.98 -24.32
C SER A 10 2.82 -2.49 -24.43
N LEU A 11 2.16 -2.07 -25.48
CA LEU A 11 1.70 -0.70 -25.66
C LEU A 11 0.57 -0.30 -24.70
N ASN A 12 -0.31 -1.25 -24.35
CA ASN A 12 -1.38 -0.99 -23.37
C ASN A 12 -0.89 -0.83 -21.94
N ILE A 13 0.18 -1.53 -21.53
CA ILE A 13 0.74 -1.41 -20.18
C ILE A 13 1.44 -0.05 -20.00
N PHE A 14 2.16 0.42 -21.00
CA PHE A 14 2.80 1.75 -20.96
C PHE A 14 1.78 2.89 -20.99
N SER A 15 0.66 2.73 -21.69
CA SER A 15 -0.39 3.75 -21.75
C SER A 15 -1.14 3.91 -20.42
N GLN A 16 -1.45 2.82 -19.74
CA GLN A 16 -2.19 2.88 -18.46
C GLN A 16 -1.40 3.52 -17.31
N ASN A 17 -0.09 3.33 -17.25
CA ASN A 17 0.75 3.94 -16.20
C ASN A 17 0.88 5.46 -16.35
N ASN A 18 0.56 6.03 -17.51
CA ASN A 18 0.58 7.48 -17.73
C ASN A 18 -0.52 8.23 -16.97
N GLU A 19 -1.55 7.55 -16.46
CA GLU A 19 -2.57 8.18 -15.60
C GLU A 19 -2.04 8.55 -14.20
N PHE A 20 -0.94 7.91 -13.77
CA PHE A 20 -0.27 8.28 -12.54
C PHE A 20 0.73 9.42 -12.81
N GLU A 21 0.47 10.59 -12.27
CA GLU A 21 1.39 11.73 -12.33
C GLU A 21 2.73 11.36 -11.68
N ARG A 22 3.83 11.78 -12.31
CA ARG A 22 5.21 11.54 -11.83
C ARG A 22 5.67 12.75 -11.02
N LEU A 23 5.82 12.57 -9.73
CA LEU A 23 6.05 13.66 -8.78
C LEU A 23 7.22 13.35 -7.84
N GLN A 24 7.67 14.38 -7.13
CA GLN A 24 8.71 14.30 -6.10
C GLN A 24 8.29 15.12 -4.88
N PHE A 25 8.55 14.58 -3.70
CA PHE A 25 8.44 15.28 -2.44
C PHE A 25 9.85 15.56 -1.92
N VAL A 26 10.20 16.83 -1.72
CA VAL A 26 11.53 17.26 -1.29
C VAL A 26 11.45 17.84 0.11
N LYS A 27 12.27 17.29 1.02
CA LYS A 27 12.39 17.77 2.39
C LYS A 27 13.86 17.95 2.75
N GLY A 28 14.32 19.18 2.78
CA GLY A 28 15.74 19.48 2.95
C GLY A 28 16.60 18.88 1.84
N LYS A 29 17.47 17.92 2.18
CA LYS A 29 18.32 17.20 1.21
C LYS A 29 17.72 15.86 0.73
N ASP A 30 16.61 15.45 1.30
CA ASP A 30 16.00 14.16 1.02
C ASP A 30 14.88 14.33 0.00
N THR A 31 14.78 13.38 -0.94
CA THR A 31 13.78 13.37 -2.00
C THR A 31 13.09 12.01 -2.02
N LEU A 32 11.75 12.04 -2.02
CA LEU A 32 10.91 10.88 -2.22
C LEU A 32 10.27 10.97 -3.60
N ASN A 33 10.58 10.03 -4.47
CA ASN A 33 9.86 9.86 -5.73
C ASN A 33 8.50 9.22 -5.45
N TYR A 34 7.45 9.69 -6.11
CA TYR A 34 6.14 9.07 -6.00
C TYR A 34 5.31 9.24 -7.27
N ARG A 35 4.32 8.38 -7.39
CA ARG A 35 3.29 8.43 -8.43
C ARG A 35 1.94 8.72 -7.78
N LEU A 36 1.15 9.56 -8.40
CA LEU A 36 -0.14 9.99 -7.88
C LEU A 36 -1.23 9.84 -8.93
N LEU A 37 -2.24 9.03 -8.63
CA LEU A 37 -3.46 8.93 -9.43
C LEU A 37 -4.51 9.89 -8.86
N LYS A 38 -5.06 10.75 -9.71
CA LYS A 38 -6.19 11.62 -9.36
C LYS A 38 -7.52 10.86 -9.38
N PRO A 39 -8.49 11.26 -8.53
CA PRO A 39 -9.86 10.79 -8.69
C PRO A 39 -10.38 11.00 -10.11
N LEU A 40 -11.13 10.03 -10.64
CA LEU A 40 -11.78 10.19 -11.93
C LEU A 40 -12.79 11.36 -11.85
N ASP A 41 -12.83 12.22 -12.90
CA ASP A 41 -13.65 13.42 -12.94
C ASP A 41 -13.44 14.31 -11.70
N PHE A 42 -12.18 14.59 -11.39
CA PHE A 42 -11.80 15.37 -10.22
C PHE A 42 -12.50 16.73 -10.19
N ASP A 43 -13.16 17.01 -9.07
CA ASP A 43 -13.86 18.25 -8.77
C ASP A 43 -13.23 18.91 -7.53
N SER A 44 -12.62 20.06 -7.68
CA SER A 44 -11.91 20.77 -6.60
C SER A 44 -12.82 21.24 -5.46
N SER A 45 -14.14 21.20 -5.63
CA SER A 45 -15.11 21.49 -4.57
C SER A 45 -15.38 20.31 -3.65
N LYS A 46 -14.91 19.10 -4.02
CA LYS A 46 -15.16 17.84 -3.29
C LYS A 46 -13.92 17.33 -2.56
N LYS A 47 -14.17 16.52 -1.54
CA LYS A 47 -13.14 15.75 -0.84
C LYS A 47 -13.22 14.27 -1.24
N TYR A 48 -12.05 13.67 -1.46
CA TYR A 48 -11.92 12.29 -1.90
C TYR A 48 -11.09 11.48 -0.92
N PRO A 49 -11.31 10.17 -0.80
CA PRO A 49 -10.42 9.28 -0.06
C PRO A 49 -8.98 9.37 -0.58
N LEU A 50 -8.02 9.06 0.30
CA LEU A 50 -6.60 8.91 -0.06
C LEU A 50 -6.15 7.49 0.25
N HIS A 51 -5.60 6.80 -0.74
CA HIS A 51 -5.07 5.45 -0.61
C HIS A 51 -3.55 5.45 -0.82
N LEU A 52 -2.80 5.12 0.22
CA LEU A 52 -1.36 4.86 0.16
C LEU A 52 -1.10 3.41 -0.20
N PHE A 53 -0.24 3.15 -1.19
CA PHE A 53 0.20 1.80 -1.55
C PHE A 53 1.72 1.67 -1.45
N LEU A 54 2.19 0.72 -0.63
CA LEU A 54 3.61 0.44 -0.40
C LEU A 54 4.03 -0.82 -1.16
N HIS A 55 5.00 -0.69 -2.06
CA HIS A 55 5.50 -1.76 -2.92
C HIS A 55 6.46 -2.73 -2.22
N GLY A 56 6.77 -3.85 -2.84
CA GLY A 56 7.71 -4.87 -2.38
C GLY A 56 9.18 -4.48 -2.59
N VAL A 57 10.09 -5.35 -2.18
CA VAL A 57 11.54 -5.12 -2.26
C VAL A 57 12.05 -5.02 -3.70
N GLY A 58 11.41 -5.72 -4.64
CA GLY A 58 11.79 -5.77 -6.06
C GLY A 58 11.57 -4.46 -6.80
N GLU A 59 10.65 -3.62 -6.32
CA GLU A 59 10.24 -2.37 -6.94
C GLU A 59 11.02 -1.15 -6.42
N ARG A 60 11.99 -1.40 -5.48
CA ARG A 60 12.89 -0.33 -5.01
C ARG A 60 13.70 0.26 -6.17
N GLY A 61 13.95 1.56 -6.10
CA GLY A 61 14.69 2.26 -7.14
C GLY A 61 14.58 3.76 -7.04
N ASN A 62 15.02 4.42 -8.12
CA ASN A 62 14.90 5.88 -8.30
C ASN A 62 14.35 6.23 -9.69
N ASP A 63 13.82 5.22 -10.39
CA ASP A 63 13.23 5.40 -11.72
C ASP A 63 11.83 6.02 -11.68
N ASN A 64 11.21 6.04 -10.51
CA ASN A 64 9.83 6.48 -10.31
C ASN A 64 8.83 5.77 -11.24
N GLU A 65 9.03 4.45 -11.47
CA GLU A 65 8.19 3.61 -12.33
C GLU A 65 7.90 2.23 -11.75
N ARG A 66 8.92 1.55 -11.20
CA ARG A 66 8.79 0.16 -10.71
C ARG A 66 7.74 -0.02 -9.63
N GLN A 67 7.51 0.99 -8.79
CA GLN A 67 6.48 0.94 -7.75
C GLN A 67 5.08 0.67 -8.27
N LEU A 68 4.84 0.85 -9.59
CA LEU A 68 3.55 0.58 -10.24
C LEU A 68 3.39 -0.85 -10.77
N ILE A 69 4.45 -1.69 -10.72
CA ILE A 69 4.43 -3.05 -11.29
C ILE A 69 3.31 -3.88 -10.66
N HIS A 70 3.17 -3.81 -9.34
CA HIS A 70 2.12 -4.51 -8.60
C HIS A 70 1.14 -3.53 -7.96
N GLY A 71 -0.14 -3.89 -7.99
CA GLY A 71 -1.21 -3.11 -7.35
C GLY A 71 -1.80 -1.98 -8.19
N ALA A 72 -1.02 -1.30 -9.05
CA ALA A 72 -1.53 -0.16 -9.83
C ALA A 72 -2.75 -0.53 -10.70
N LYS A 73 -2.76 -1.72 -11.30
CA LYS A 73 -3.87 -2.21 -12.16
C LYS A 73 -5.21 -2.27 -11.42
N VAL A 74 -5.21 -2.55 -10.11
CA VAL A 74 -6.45 -2.57 -9.31
C VAL A 74 -7.15 -1.22 -9.36
N PHE A 75 -6.36 -0.15 -9.23
CA PHE A 75 -6.88 1.22 -9.23
C PHE A 75 -7.16 1.77 -10.64
N LEU A 76 -6.57 1.17 -11.68
CA LEU A 76 -6.75 1.59 -13.08
C LEU A 76 -7.90 0.86 -13.79
N LYS A 77 -8.44 -0.24 -13.23
CA LYS A 77 -9.66 -0.86 -13.78
C LYS A 77 -10.77 0.19 -13.82
N GLN A 78 -11.37 0.41 -15.01
CA GLN A 78 -12.37 1.47 -15.24
C GLN A 78 -13.51 1.42 -14.22
N GLU A 79 -14.04 0.23 -13.95
CA GLU A 79 -15.10 0.01 -12.96
C GLU A 79 -14.71 0.47 -11.55
N ASN A 80 -13.43 0.27 -11.17
CA ASN A 80 -12.91 0.69 -9.86
C ASN A 80 -12.70 2.20 -9.82
N ARG A 81 -12.21 2.81 -10.89
CA ARG A 81 -12.06 4.27 -10.99
C ARG A 81 -13.39 5.01 -10.89
N GLU A 82 -14.43 4.47 -11.50
CA GLU A 82 -15.77 5.03 -11.45
C GLU A 82 -16.39 4.90 -10.06
N LYS A 83 -16.27 3.71 -9.46
CA LYS A 83 -16.92 3.38 -8.19
C LYS A 83 -16.18 3.92 -6.97
N TYR A 84 -14.84 3.91 -6.98
CA TYR A 84 -13.97 4.23 -5.85
C TYR A 84 -13.09 5.45 -6.16
N LYS A 85 -13.68 6.56 -6.56
CA LYS A 85 -12.97 7.81 -6.88
C LYS A 85 -12.11 8.23 -5.69
N SER A 86 -10.80 8.13 -5.81
CA SER A 86 -9.83 8.39 -4.74
C SER A 86 -8.50 8.91 -5.30
N TRP A 87 -7.77 9.63 -4.49
CA TRP A 87 -6.35 9.81 -4.67
C TRP A 87 -5.64 8.50 -4.36
N VAL A 88 -4.69 8.06 -5.22
CA VAL A 88 -3.89 6.88 -4.95
C VAL A 88 -2.42 7.24 -5.06
N LEU A 89 -1.70 7.05 -3.96
CA LEU A 89 -0.30 7.43 -3.80
C LEU A 89 0.60 6.19 -3.79
N PHE A 90 1.54 6.12 -4.72
CA PHE A 90 2.58 5.10 -4.83
C PHE A 90 3.96 5.73 -4.65
N PRO A 91 4.50 5.85 -3.43
CA PRO A 91 5.88 6.27 -3.22
C PRO A 91 6.85 5.18 -3.67
N GLN A 92 8.08 5.56 -4.06
CA GLN A 92 9.16 4.63 -4.37
C GLN A 92 10.24 4.67 -3.30
N CYS A 93 10.48 3.55 -2.64
CA CYS A 93 11.58 3.35 -1.72
C CYS A 93 12.88 3.19 -2.51
N PRO A 94 13.95 3.94 -2.22
CA PRO A 94 15.24 3.77 -2.89
C PRO A 94 15.90 2.43 -2.50
N THR A 95 16.84 1.96 -3.33
CA THR A 95 17.51 0.65 -3.12
C THR A 95 18.31 0.55 -1.82
N ASN A 96 18.75 1.69 -1.28
CA ASN A 96 19.52 1.79 -0.05
C ASN A 96 18.66 2.12 1.18
N ASP A 97 17.34 1.96 1.09
CA ASP A 97 16.42 2.18 2.20
C ASP A 97 15.30 1.12 2.26
N TRP A 98 14.39 1.28 3.19
CA TRP A 98 13.38 0.32 3.60
C TRP A 98 12.12 1.04 4.12
N TRP A 99 10.92 0.39 4.04
CA TRP A 99 9.67 0.92 4.62
C TRP A 99 9.59 0.83 6.14
N GLY A 100 10.65 0.55 6.83
CA GLY A 100 10.60 0.21 8.23
C GLY A 100 11.64 0.86 9.08
N ASN A 101 11.68 0.35 10.29
CA ASN A 101 12.52 0.81 11.37
C ASN A 101 13.95 0.27 11.21
N GLU A 102 14.90 1.08 11.61
CA GLU A 102 16.36 0.84 11.59
C GLU A 102 16.79 -0.46 12.29
N ASN A 103 15.99 -0.97 13.24
CA ASN A 103 16.33 -2.15 14.05
C ASN A 103 16.34 -3.47 13.27
N ARG A 104 15.50 -3.62 12.23
CA ARG A 104 15.46 -4.85 11.41
C ARG A 104 16.57 -4.87 10.37
N TYR A 105 16.96 -3.69 9.88
CA TYR A 105 18.02 -3.51 8.89
C TYR A 105 18.92 -2.34 9.28
N PRO A 106 19.82 -2.52 10.27
CA PRO A 106 20.59 -1.42 10.88
C PRO A 106 21.50 -0.65 9.90
N LYS A 107 21.71 -1.20 8.70
CA LYS A 107 22.51 -0.55 7.65
C LYS A 107 21.65 0.36 6.74
N LEU A 108 20.33 0.33 6.88
CA LEU A 108 19.39 1.12 6.09
C LEU A 108 18.90 2.31 6.92
N LYS A 109 18.70 3.44 6.26
CA LYS A 109 18.45 4.72 6.96
C LYS A 109 17.04 4.82 7.57
N GLY A 110 16.05 4.04 7.07
CA GLY A 110 14.65 4.11 7.52
C GLY A 110 14.01 5.49 7.38
N ILE A 111 14.57 6.35 6.53
CA ILE A 111 14.09 7.72 6.34
C ILE A 111 12.87 7.78 5.44
N THR A 112 12.75 6.81 4.52
CA THR A 112 11.72 6.86 3.49
C THR A 112 10.31 6.81 4.08
N ILE A 113 10.08 6.00 5.13
CA ILE A 113 8.76 5.94 5.77
C ILE A 113 8.39 7.26 6.45
N LYS A 114 9.36 8.00 6.98
CA LYS A 114 9.15 9.33 7.57
C LYS A 114 8.73 10.34 6.49
N LEU A 115 9.39 10.32 5.33
CA LEU A 115 9.02 11.17 4.19
C LEU A 115 7.62 10.82 3.65
N VAL A 116 7.24 9.53 3.66
CA VAL A 116 5.88 9.11 3.30
C VAL A 116 4.86 9.70 4.28
N ILE A 117 5.12 9.62 5.59
CA ILE A 117 4.22 10.19 6.62
C ILE A 117 4.06 11.69 6.40
N GLU A 118 5.15 12.44 6.20
CA GLU A 118 5.10 13.88 5.98
C GLU A 118 4.35 14.24 4.68
N LEU A 119 4.57 13.49 3.60
CA LEU A 119 3.83 13.67 2.35
C LEU A 119 2.32 13.41 2.55
N MET A 120 1.97 12.33 3.27
CA MET A 120 0.58 12.02 3.61
C MET A 120 -0.06 13.14 4.46
N GLU A 121 0.65 13.67 5.45
CA GLU A 121 0.19 14.80 6.27
C GLU A 121 -0.08 16.04 5.41
N GLN A 122 0.84 16.36 4.49
CA GLN A 122 0.64 17.47 3.56
C GLN A 122 -0.59 17.27 2.66
N MET A 123 -0.79 16.06 2.13
CA MET A 123 -1.97 15.76 1.31
C MET A 123 -3.27 15.81 2.12
N ILE A 124 -3.29 15.25 3.33
CA ILE A 124 -4.47 15.23 4.21
C ILE A 124 -4.85 16.66 4.67
N SER A 125 -3.86 17.52 4.90
CA SER A 125 -4.12 18.93 5.25
C SER A 125 -4.66 19.76 4.07
N GLY A 126 -4.53 19.26 2.84
CA GLY A 126 -5.07 19.87 1.65
C GLY A 126 -6.61 19.80 1.60
N ASN A 127 -7.22 20.69 0.81
CA ASN A 127 -8.68 20.84 0.79
C ASN A 127 -9.44 19.68 0.12
N ASN A 128 -8.75 18.83 -0.67
CA ASN A 128 -9.41 17.82 -1.51
C ASN A 128 -9.30 16.38 -0.98
N VAL A 129 -8.67 16.16 0.18
CA VAL A 129 -8.62 14.86 0.84
C VAL A 129 -9.64 14.78 1.97
N ASP A 130 -10.42 13.70 1.99
CA ASP A 130 -11.26 13.35 3.13
C ASP A 130 -10.41 12.67 4.21
N SER A 131 -10.07 13.41 5.25
CA SER A 131 -9.24 12.94 6.35
C SER A 131 -9.83 11.75 7.12
N ASN A 132 -11.12 11.50 6.99
CA ASN A 132 -11.79 10.34 7.60
C ASN A 132 -11.67 9.07 6.73
N ARG A 133 -11.30 9.21 5.47
CA ARG A 133 -11.19 8.09 4.53
C ARG A 133 -9.79 7.99 3.93
N VAL A 134 -8.82 7.69 4.79
CA VAL A 134 -7.42 7.48 4.43
C VAL A 134 -7.07 6.02 4.65
N TYR A 135 -6.49 5.37 3.66
CA TYR A 135 -6.24 3.93 3.66
C TYR A 135 -4.78 3.63 3.36
N VAL A 136 -4.30 2.48 3.81
CA VAL A 136 -2.98 1.96 3.46
C VAL A 136 -3.04 0.50 3.08
N SER A 137 -2.36 0.18 1.97
CA SER A 137 -2.11 -1.19 1.51
C SER A 137 -0.62 -1.35 1.23
N GLY A 138 -0.14 -2.58 1.28
CA GLY A 138 1.23 -2.86 0.87
C GLY A 138 1.50 -4.36 0.79
N LEU A 139 2.44 -4.76 -0.07
CA LEU A 139 2.79 -6.16 -0.29
C LEU A 139 4.23 -6.46 0.11
N SER A 140 4.50 -7.64 0.69
CA SER A 140 5.84 -8.11 1.08
C SER A 140 6.55 -7.06 1.96
N MET A 141 7.66 -6.48 1.50
CA MET A 141 8.30 -5.33 2.15
C MET A 141 7.29 -4.20 2.45
N GLY A 142 6.37 -3.91 1.52
CA GLY A 142 5.30 -2.93 1.72
C GLY A 142 4.23 -3.38 2.73
N GLY A 143 3.98 -4.68 2.86
CA GLY A 143 3.16 -5.24 3.94
C GLY A 143 3.80 -4.99 5.32
N MET A 144 5.12 -5.15 5.42
CA MET A 144 5.88 -4.77 6.61
C MET A 144 5.81 -3.27 6.86
N GLY A 145 5.96 -2.45 5.80
CA GLY A 145 5.81 -1.00 5.85
C GLY A 145 4.42 -0.56 6.29
N THR A 146 3.37 -1.33 5.92
CA THR A 146 2.01 -1.09 6.40
C THR A 146 1.92 -1.24 7.92
N PHE A 147 2.43 -2.32 8.50
CA PHE A 147 2.45 -2.47 9.96
C PHE A 147 3.34 -1.41 10.63
N GLU A 148 4.47 -1.04 10.02
CA GLU A 148 5.35 -0.01 10.58
C GLU A 148 4.67 1.37 10.61
N ILE A 149 4.01 1.81 9.52
CA ILE A 149 3.33 3.12 9.50
C ILE A 149 2.15 3.14 10.47
N LEU A 150 1.42 2.00 10.61
CA LEU A 150 0.36 1.87 11.60
C LEU A 150 0.89 1.99 13.04
N SER A 151 2.10 1.49 13.31
CA SER A 151 2.70 1.57 14.63
C SER A 151 3.06 3.01 15.05
N GLN A 152 3.34 3.87 14.06
CA GLN A 152 3.73 5.26 14.25
C GLN A 152 2.53 6.22 14.18
N ARG A 153 1.61 5.99 13.24
CA ARG A 153 0.50 6.90 12.94
C ARG A 153 -0.82 6.16 12.69
N PRO A 154 -1.31 5.38 13.69
CA PRO A 154 -2.59 4.69 13.56
C PRO A 154 -3.77 5.66 13.38
N ASP A 155 -3.64 6.88 13.90
CA ASP A 155 -4.63 7.96 13.82
C ASP A 155 -4.88 8.44 12.38
N MET A 156 -3.92 8.22 11.48
CA MET A 156 -4.00 8.66 10.10
C MET A 156 -5.00 7.84 9.28
N PHE A 157 -5.16 6.54 9.59
CA PHE A 157 -5.84 5.60 8.70
C PHE A 157 -7.20 5.14 9.21
N ALA A 158 -8.12 4.94 8.27
CA ALA A 158 -9.45 4.35 8.49
C ALA A 158 -9.46 2.83 8.24
N ALA A 159 -8.54 2.30 7.45
CA ALA A 159 -8.34 0.87 7.22
C ALA A 159 -6.95 0.57 6.69
N ALA A 160 -6.51 -0.69 6.87
CA ALA A 160 -5.25 -1.18 6.34
C ALA A 160 -5.38 -2.59 5.76
N THR A 161 -4.63 -2.86 4.66
CA THR A 161 -4.59 -4.16 4.00
C THR A 161 -3.14 -4.59 3.74
N PRO A 162 -2.42 -5.09 4.76
CA PRO A 162 -1.09 -5.67 4.59
C PRO A 162 -1.18 -7.04 3.92
N ILE A 163 -0.33 -7.28 2.91
CA ILE A 163 -0.29 -8.53 2.13
C ILE A 163 1.10 -9.16 2.29
N CYS A 164 1.19 -10.45 2.67
CA CYS A 164 2.39 -11.25 2.90
C CYS A 164 3.52 -10.49 3.62
N GLY A 165 3.16 -9.72 4.64
CA GLY A 165 4.06 -8.94 5.44
C GLY A 165 4.33 -9.54 6.82
N SER A 166 5.19 -8.89 7.58
CA SER A 166 5.44 -9.15 9.00
C SER A 166 5.54 -7.83 9.77
N GLY A 167 5.40 -7.87 11.07
CA GLY A 167 5.46 -6.68 11.92
C GLY A 167 6.12 -6.96 13.28
N ASP A 168 6.41 -5.89 14.02
CA ASP A 168 6.90 -5.98 15.39
C ASP A 168 5.71 -6.20 16.34
N LEU A 169 5.64 -7.38 16.96
CA LEU A 169 4.56 -7.76 17.87
C LEU A 169 4.43 -6.81 19.07
N ASN A 170 5.54 -6.21 19.52
CA ASN A 170 5.52 -5.27 20.64
C ASN A 170 4.83 -3.93 20.31
N LYS A 171 4.74 -3.62 19.00
CA LYS A 171 4.10 -2.39 18.50
C LYS A 171 2.62 -2.57 18.16
N VAL A 172 2.09 -3.80 18.12
CA VAL A 172 0.70 -4.10 17.76
C VAL A 172 -0.29 -3.36 18.65
N LYS A 173 -0.01 -3.22 19.93
CA LYS A 173 -0.82 -2.45 20.91
C LYS A 173 -1.11 -1.00 20.49
N ASN A 174 -0.24 -0.42 19.64
CA ASN A 174 -0.41 0.96 19.18
C ASN A 174 -1.59 1.12 18.20
N TYR A 175 -1.95 0.05 17.45
CA TYR A 175 -2.94 0.14 16.38
C TYR A 175 -4.08 -0.90 16.46
N ALA A 176 -3.95 -1.95 17.25
CA ALA A 176 -4.89 -3.08 17.30
C ALA A 176 -6.37 -2.69 17.41
N LYS A 177 -6.68 -1.65 18.23
CA LYS A 177 -8.06 -1.15 18.45
C LYS A 177 -8.39 0.12 17.67
N LYS A 178 -7.47 0.61 16.83
CA LYS A 178 -7.62 1.95 16.22
C LYS A 178 -8.31 1.93 14.87
N LEU A 179 -8.15 0.86 14.12
CA LEU A 179 -8.69 0.74 12.76
C LEU A 179 -8.92 -0.72 12.37
N PRO A 180 -9.85 -1.00 11.43
CA PRO A 180 -9.99 -2.29 10.79
C PRO A 180 -8.75 -2.68 9.98
N ILE A 181 -8.29 -3.92 10.12
CA ILE A 181 -7.16 -4.48 9.39
C ILE A 181 -7.60 -5.78 8.71
N TRP A 182 -7.32 -5.91 7.40
CA TRP A 182 -7.54 -7.14 6.66
C TRP A 182 -6.20 -7.64 6.11
N ILE A 183 -5.70 -8.71 6.71
CA ILE A 183 -4.40 -9.31 6.41
C ILE A 183 -4.59 -10.40 5.35
N PHE A 184 -3.66 -10.48 4.39
CA PHE A 184 -3.63 -11.51 3.35
C PHE A 184 -2.28 -12.23 3.35
N HIS A 185 -2.30 -13.56 3.14
CA HIS A 185 -1.04 -14.34 3.02
C HIS A 185 -1.27 -15.63 2.21
N GLY A 186 -0.20 -16.12 1.56
CA GLY A 186 -0.20 -17.44 0.93
C GLY A 186 0.28 -18.53 1.90
N SER A 187 -0.41 -19.66 1.97
CA SER A 187 -0.11 -20.75 2.91
C SER A 187 1.23 -21.46 2.66
N LEU A 188 1.76 -21.35 1.43
CA LEU A 188 3.06 -21.93 1.03
C LEU A 188 4.15 -20.88 0.84
N ASP A 189 3.99 -19.68 1.38
CA ASP A 189 5.02 -18.62 1.32
C ASP A 189 6.30 -19.06 2.04
N LYS A 190 7.41 -19.11 1.29
CA LYS A 190 8.75 -19.48 1.79
C LYS A 190 9.69 -18.28 1.92
N VAL A 191 9.24 -17.09 1.57
CA VAL A 191 10.02 -15.83 1.63
C VAL A 191 9.69 -15.07 2.91
N VAL A 192 8.39 -14.85 3.16
CA VAL A 192 7.85 -14.38 4.43
C VAL A 192 6.91 -15.48 4.92
N LEU A 193 7.25 -16.14 5.99
CA LEU A 193 6.46 -17.29 6.44
C LEU A 193 5.05 -16.87 6.83
N PRO A 194 4.01 -17.67 6.50
CA PRO A 194 2.62 -17.35 6.85
C PRO A 194 2.43 -17.13 8.36
N GLN A 195 3.28 -17.78 9.17
CA GLN A 195 3.29 -17.62 10.62
C GLN A 195 3.44 -16.16 11.06
N GLU A 196 4.12 -15.32 10.27
CA GLU A 196 4.28 -13.90 10.59
C GLU A 196 2.91 -13.18 10.60
N SER A 197 2.07 -13.43 9.60
CA SER A 197 0.70 -12.87 9.56
C SER A 197 -0.21 -13.47 10.62
N LEU A 198 -0.08 -14.76 10.90
CA LEU A 198 -0.83 -15.44 11.95
C LEU A 198 -0.48 -14.86 13.33
N ASN A 199 0.81 -14.69 13.64
CA ASN A 199 1.27 -14.11 14.90
C ASN A 199 0.76 -12.67 15.07
N ILE A 200 0.77 -11.85 14.00
CA ILE A 200 0.23 -10.49 14.04
C ILE A 200 -1.29 -10.52 14.28
N ALA A 201 -2.03 -11.39 13.58
CA ALA A 201 -3.48 -11.49 13.76
C ALA A 201 -3.84 -11.92 15.19
N GLU A 202 -3.15 -12.94 15.71
CA GLU A 202 -3.29 -13.38 17.10
C GLU A 202 -2.99 -12.24 18.06
N LYS A 203 -1.88 -11.53 17.86
CA LYS A 203 -1.50 -10.39 18.73
C LYS A 203 -2.49 -9.24 18.68
N ILE A 204 -3.09 -8.95 17.51
CA ILE A 204 -4.18 -7.96 17.41
C ILE A 204 -5.38 -8.38 18.25
N ILE A 205 -5.74 -9.68 18.24
CA ILE A 205 -6.86 -10.22 19.05
C ILE A 205 -6.53 -10.11 20.56
N GLU A 206 -5.33 -10.49 20.97
CA GLU A 206 -4.86 -10.35 22.37
C GLU A 206 -4.95 -8.90 22.88
N GLU A 207 -4.59 -7.95 22.01
CA GLU A 207 -4.70 -6.51 22.30
C GLU A 207 -6.15 -5.98 22.20
N GLY A 208 -7.13 -6.88 21.94
CA GLY A 208 -8.56 -6.58 21.87
C GLY A 208 -9.02 -5.93 20.58
N GLY A 209 -8.28 -6.08 19.48
CA GLY A 209 -8.70 -5.74 18.13
C GLY A 209 -9.44 -6.90 17.46
N ASN A 210 -9.94 -6.67 16.23
CA ASN A 210 -10.70 -7.65 15.45
C ASN A 210 -10.20 -7.67 14.00
N PRO A 211 -9.07 -8.36 13.69
CA PRO A 211 -8.53 -8.41 12.36
C PRO A 211 -9.33 -9.38 11.47
N ARG A 212 -9.44 -9.08 10.18
CA ARG A 212 -9.78 -10.07 9.15
C ARG A 212 -8.48 -10.67 8.62
N LEU A 213 -8.42 -11.99 8.46
CA LEU A 213 -7.28 -12.71 7.87
C LEU A 213 -7.78 -13.62 6.75
N THR A 214 -7.17 -13.52 5.57
CA THR A 214 -7.34 -14.47 4.47
C THR A 214 -6.01 -15.18 4.22
N LEU A 215 -6.02 -16.50 4.41
CA LEU A 215 -4.88 -17.36 4.09
C LEU A 215 -5.24 -18.17 2.83
N TYR A 216 -4.54 -17.91 1.73
CA TYR A 216 -4.77 -18.56 0.46
C TYR A 216 -4.14 -19.96 0.43
N GLU A 217 -4.95 -20.97 0.22
CA GLU A 217 -4.49 -22.36 0.13
C GLU A 217 -3.61 -22.57 -1.10
N ASN A 218 -2.48 -23.25 -0.92
CA ASN A 218 -1.51 -23.58 -1.98
C ASN A 218 -0.87 -22.37 -2.72
N VAL A 219 -0.96 -21.16 -2.16
CA VAL A 219 -0.37 -19.93 -2.73
C VAL A 219 0.99 -19.63 -2.06
N GLY A 220 1.97 -19.23 -2.86
CA GLY A 220 3.31 -18.82 -2.43
C GLY A 220 3.40 -17.36 -2.00
N HIS A 221 4.60 -16.77 -2.20
CA HIS A 221 4.86 -15.38 -1.80
C HIS A 221 4.05 -14.34 -2.59
N ASP A 222 3.63 -14.68 -3.79
CA ASP A 222 2.90 -13.80 -4.72
C ASP A 222 1.40 -13.69 -4.43
N SER A 223 0.97 -13.95 -3.20
CA SER A 223 -0.42 -13.89 -2.73
C SER A 223 -1.12 -12.54 -2.94
N TRP A 224 -0.37 -11.50 -3.32
CA TRP A 224 -0.98 -10.23 -3.74
C TRP A 224 -1.81 -10.35 -5.03
N ASN A 225 -1.51 -11.32 -5.90
CA ASN A 225 -2.32 -11.56 -7.09
C ASN A 225 -3.73 -11.98 -6.69
N ASP A 226 -3.85 -12.92 -5.76
CA ASP A 226 -5.14 -13.39 -5.24
C ASP A 226 -5.84 -12.29 -4.43
N ALA A 227 -5.10 -11.55 -3.60
CA ALA A 227 -5.65 -10.44 -2.80
C ALA A 227 -6.27 -9.34 -3.69
N PHE A 228 -5.65 -9.02 -4.82
CA PHE A 228 -6.16 -8.01 -5.76
C PHE A 228 -7.37 -8.50 -6.58
N GLU A 229 -7.60 -9.80 -6.68
CA GLU A 229 -8.77 -10.38 -7.33
C GLU A 229 -9.92 -10.68 -6.34
N GLU A 230 -9.72 -10.43 -5.03
CA GLU A 230 -10.80 -10.48 -4.04
C GLU A 230 -11.91 -9.50 -4.41
N LYS A 231 -13.11 -10.01 -4.58
CA LYS A 231 -14.29 -9.21 -4.97
C LYS A 231 -14.57 -8.04 -4.02
N ASP A 232 -14.24 -8.26 -2.74
CA ASP A 232 -14.50 -7.29 -1.68
C ASP A 232 -13.29 -6.40 -1.37
N PHE A 233 -12.14 -6.55 -2.04
CA PHE A 233 -10.92 -5.83 -1.68
C PHE A 233 -11.14 -4.31 -1.56
N LEU A 234 -11.52 -3.66 -2.65
CA LEU A 234 -11.76 -2.21 -2.63
C LEU A 234 -13.07 -1.84 -1.91
N SER A 235 -14.12 -2.64 -2.04
CA SER A 235 -15.40 -2.34 -1.37
C SER A 235 -15.26 -2.38 0.15
N TRP A 236 -14.51 -3.35 0.68
CA TRP A 236 -14.23 -3.44 2.11
C TRP A 236 -13.43 -2.22 2.60
N ILE A 237 -12.35 -1.86 1.89
CA ILE A 237 -11.52 -0.70 2.23
C ILE A 237 -12.36 0.58 2.23
N HIS A 238 -13.09 0.83 1.14
CA HIS A 238 -13.89 2.05 0.97
C HIS A 238 -15.15 2.11 1.84
N SER A 239 -15.55 1.00 2.47
CA SER A 239 -16.62 0.98 3.46
C SER A 239 -16.19 1.51 4.83
N LYS A 240 -14.89 1.78 5.05
CA LYS A 240 -14.35 2.20 6.34
C LYS A 240 -14.14 3.71 6.40
N SER A 241 -14.43 4.26 7.58
CA SER A 241 -14.23 5.67 7.93
C SER A 241 -13.85 5.76 9.41
N LYS A 242 -13.08 6.77 9.78
CA LYS A 242 -12.79 7.10 11.20
C LYS A 242 -14.01 7.67 11.88
#